data_ae06a215e2ccff823ae77d427ed069f3
#
_entry.id   ae06a215e2ccff823ae77d427ed069f3
#
_cell.length_a   1.000
_cell.length_b   1.000
_cell.length_c   1.000
_cell.angle_alpha   90.00
_cell.angle_beta   90.00
_cell.angle_gamma   90.00
#
_symmetry.space_group_name_H-M   'P 1'
#
loop_
_entity.id
_entity.type
_entity.pdbx_description
1 polymer ?
#
loop_
_entity_poly.entity_id
_entity_poly.type
_entity_poly.pdbx_seq_one_letter_code
_entity_poly.pdbx_strand_id
1 'polypeptide(L)'
;MIVENHALWGEEPTEDYPATFTYLGAEPLPDKPNGRRPAVIICGGGAFTHIAPHEQDPVAFAFLDHGYQAFVLNYVTSSTGDVSFPHPQADLAKMVATVRANADEWHVDPKRVCVVGFSAGGMIC
;
A
#
# COMPACT_ATOMS: atom_id res chain seq x y z
N MET A 1 2.98 13.22 11.41
CA MET A 1 2.68 12.10 10.49
C MET A 1 3.94 11.27 10.29
N ILE A 2 3.77 9.95 10.28
CA ILE A 2 4.87 9.01 10.05
C ILE A 2 4.91 8.72 8.55
N VAL A 3 6.10 8.74 7.96
CA VAL A 3 6.30 8.39 6.54
C VAL A 3 7.47 7.42 6.45
N GLU A 4 7.23 6.25 5.85
CA GLU A 4 8.25 5.22 5.66
C GLU A 4 8.16 4.67 4.24
N ASN A 5 9.31 4.42 3.62
CA ASN A 5 9.40 3.78 2.31
C ASN A 5 10.07 2.42 2.47
N HIS A 6 9.47 1.40 1.88
CA HIS A 6 9.95 0.02 2.00
C HIS A 6 9.96 -0.70 0.67
N ALA A 7 10.90 -1.64 0.52
CA ALA A 7 10.76 -2.67 -0.50
C ALA A 7 9.63 -3.63 -0.08
N LEU A 8 8.84 -4.09 -1.04
CA LEU A 8 7.76 -5.04 -0.76
C LEU A 8 8.30 -6.45 -0.55
N TRP A 9 9.27 -6.85 -1.35
CA TRP A 9 9.87 -8.17 -1.33
C TRP A 9 11.33 -8.06 -0.83
N GLY A 10 11.58 -8.51 0.40
CA GLY A 10 12.91 -8.44 0.99
C GLY A 10 13.29 -7.05 1.48
N GLU A 11 14.58 -6.79 1.64
CA GLU A 11 15.08 -5.53 2.20
C GLU A 11 15.26 -4.43 1.16
N GLU A 12 15.57 -4.83 -0.09
CA GLU A 12 15.82 -3.91 -1.20
C GLU A 12 15.03 -4.36 -2.43
N PRO A 13 14.56 -3.42 -3.27
CA PRO A 13 13.98 -3.79 -4.55
C PRO A 13 15.00 -4.49 -5.43
N THR A 14 14.56 -5.50 -6.18
CA THR A 14 15.40 -6.22 -7.13
C THR A 14 14.81 -6.14 -8.53
N GLU A 15 15.58 -6.57 -9.53
CA GLU A 15 15.10 -6.61 -10.91
C GLU A 15 13.87 -7.50 -11.06
N ASP A 16 13.84 -8.64 -10.35
CA ASP A 16 12.72 -9.59 -10.40
C ASP A 16 11.54 -9.17 -9.50
N TYR A 17 11.82 -8.43 -8.43
CA TYR A 17 10.81 -7.97 -7.46
C TYR A 17 10.99 -6.49 -7.17
N PRO A 18 10.63 -5.61 -8.12
CA PRO A 18 10.90 -4.18 -8.00
C PRO A 18 9.88 -3.42 -7.15
N ALA A 19 8.77 -4.03 -6.76
CA ALA A 19 7.69 -3.33 -6.06
C ALA A 19 8.14 -2.76 -4.73
N THR A 20 7.64 -1.55 -4.44
CA THR A 20 7.87 -0.83 -3.17
C THR A 20 6.54 -0.35 -2.62
N PHE A 21 6.55 0.13 -1.39
CA PHE A 21 5.38 0.82 -0.85
C PHE A 21 5.79 1.94 0.09
N THR A 22 4.90 2.91 0.24
CA THR A 22 5.05 3.98 1.23
C THR A 22 3.97 3.83 2.28
N TYR A 23 4.38 3.77 3.54
CA TYR A 23 3.48 3.84 4.69
C TYR A 23 3.32 5.31 5.09
N LEU A 24 2.08 5.75 5.21
CA LEU A 24 1.71 7.07 5.72
C LEU A 24 0.78 6.84 6.91
N GLY A 25 1.22 7.23 8.09
CA GLY A 25 0.49 6.88 9.31
C GLY A 25 0.40 7.97 10.35
N ALA A 26 -0.55 7.79 11.23
CA ALA A 26 -0.73 8.59 12.42
C ALA A 26 -0.40 7.77 13.66
N GLU A 27 -0.07 8.46 14.75
CA GLU A 27 0.15 7.82 16.04
C GLU A 27 -1.14 7.18 16.56
N PRO A 28 -1.06 6.20 17.49
CA PRO A 28 -2.24 5.61 18.10
C PRO A 28 -3.16 6.66 18.72
N LEU A 29 -4.46 6.36 18.75
CA LEU A 29 -5.43 7.22 19.39
C LEU A 29 -5.21 7.21 20.91
N PRO A 30 -4.98 8.37 21.55
CA PRO A 30 -4.55 8.40 22.95
C PRO A 30 -5.59 7.92 23.96
N ASP A 31 -6.86 7.95 23.58
CA ASP A 31 -7.98 7.57 24.45
C ASP A 31 -8.47 6.13 24.22
N LYS A 32 -7.79 5.37 23.38
CA LYS A 32 -8.17 3.98 23.08
C LYS A 32 -7.02 3.03 23.44
N PRO A 33 -7.27 2.02 24.27
CA PRO A 33 -6.20 1.13 24.76
C PRO A 33 -5.39 0.44 23.67
N ASN A 34 -6.02 0.14 22.54
CA ASN A 34 -5.34 -0.51 21.40
C ASN A 34 -4.93 0.46 20.33
N GLY A 35 -5.48 1.68 20.29
CA GLY A 35 -5.09 2.76 19.38
C GLY A 35 -5.02 2.39 17.90
N ARG A 36 -5.66 1.29 17.50
CA ARG A 36 -5.51 0.74 16.15
C ARG A 36 -6.53 1.33 15.20
N ARG A 37 -6.08 1.57 13.97
CA ARG A 37 -6.87 2.20 12.92
C ARG A 37 -7.10 1.22 11.78
N PRO A 38 -8.18 1.40 11.01
CA PRO A 38 -8.30 0.66 9.76
C PRO A 38 -7.18 1.08 8.80
N ALA A 39 -6.82 0.18 7.89
CA ALA A 39 -5.80 0.44 6.88
C ALA A 39 -6.41 0.46 5.49
N VAL A 40 -5.84 1.28 4.61
CA VAL A 40 -6.15 1.30 3.20
C VAL A 40 -4.88 1.08 2.39
N ILE A 41 -4.95 0.18 1.41
CA ILE A 41 -3.89 -0.02 0.43
C ILE A 41 -4.36 0.61 -0.86
N ILE A 42 -3.56 1.52 -1.42
CA ILE A 42 -3.92 2.33 -2.58
C ILE A 42 -3.13 1.87 -3.78
N CYS A 43 -3.85 1.46 -4.83
CA CYS A 43 -3.28 1.01 -6.10
C CYS A 43 -3.71 1.99 -7.19
N GLY A 44 -2.84 2.92 -7.55
CA GLY A 44 -3.09 3.87 -8.61
C GLY A 44 -3.11 3.21 -9.98
N GLY A 45 -3.63 3.91 -10.98
CA GLY A 45 -3.69 3.45 -12.36
C GLY A 45 -2.60 4.04 -13.24
N GLY A 46 -2.49 3.58 -14.47
CA GLY A 46 -1.49 4.02 -15.44
C GLY A 46 -1.26 2.97 -16.53
N ALA A 47 -2.26 2.17 -16.83
CA ALA A 47 -2.25 1.15 -17.89
C ALA A 47 -1.10 0.14 -17.74
N PHE A 48 -0.66 -0.13 -16.52
CA PHE A 48 0.48 -1.00 -16.20
C PHE A 48 1.82 -0.52 -16.76
N THR A 49 1.90 0.71 -17.27
CA THR A 49 3.17 1.30 -17.74
C THR A 49 3.83 2.16 -16.65
N HIS A 50 3.04 2.82 -15.86
CA HIS A 50 3.45 3.65 -14.72
C HIS A 50 2.30 3.72 -13.73
N ILE A 51 2.49 4.43 -12.61
CA ILE A 51 1.41 4.69 -11.67
C ILE A 51 1.23 6.21 -11.58
N ALA A 52 -0.01 6.68 -11.82
CA ALA A 52 -0.32 8.11 -11.82
C ALA A 52 -0.15 8.71 -10.42
N PRO A 53 0.71 9.72 -10.22
CA PRO A 53 0.97 10.26 -8.88
C PRO A 53 -0.26 10.85 -8.20
N HIS A 54 -1.21 11.42 -8.96
CA HIS A 54 -2.43 12.00 -8.38
C HIS A 54 -3.39 10.95 -7.82
N GLU A 55 -3.17 9.67 -8.12
CA GLU A 55 -3.92 8.55 -7.58
C GLU A 55 -3.16 7.83 -6.45
N GLN A 56 -2.10 8.43 -5.94
CA GLN A 56 -1.26 7.92 -4.86
C GLN A 56 -1.38 8.79 -3.61
N ASP A 57 -0.43 9.69 -3.35
CA ASP A 57 -0.37 10.47 -2.13
C ASP A 57 -1.64 11.30 -1.86
N PRO A 58 -2.25 11.98 -2.83
CA PRO A 58 -3.48 12.73 -2.56
C PRO A 58 -4.62 11.85 -2.07
N VAL A 59 -4.74 10.63 -2.60
CA VAL A 59 -5.73 9.67 -2.12
C VAL A 59 -5.39 9.22 -0.70
N ALA A 60 -4.12 8.95 -0.42
CA ALA A 60 -3.66 8.58 0.91
C ALA A 60 -4.00 9.66 1.94
N PHE A 61 -3.76 10.92 1.62
CA PHE A 61 -4.08 12.04 2.52
C PHE A 61 -5.57 12.11 2.85
N ALA A 62 -6.43 11.85 1.87
CA ALA A 62 -7.88 11.83 2.08
C ALA A 62 -8.27 10.74 3.09
N PHE A 63 -7.69 9.55 2.97
CA PHE A 63 -7.95 8.46 3.91
C PHE A 63 -7.37 8.74 5.31
N LEU A 64 -6.16 9.29 5.38
CA LEU A 64 -5.56 9.68 6.65
C LEU A 64 -6.44 10.68 7.40
N ASP A 65 -7.03 11.63 6.68
CA ASP A 65 -7.93 12.62 7.23
C ASP A 65 -9.19 12.01 7.85
N HIS A 66 -9.54 10.80 7.42
CA HIS A 66 -10.67 10.03 7.93
C HIS A 66 -10.27 8.94 8.93
N GLY A 67 -9.04 8.98 9.44
CA GLY A 67 -8.60 8.09 10.50
C GLY A 67 -8.02 6.75 10.07
N TYR A 68 -7.69 6.59 8.78
CA TYR A 68 -7.03 5.39 8.27
C TYR A 68 -5.50 5.50 8.35
N GLN A 69 -4.84 4.35 8.47
CA GLN A 69 -3.43 4.25 8.10
C GLN A 69 -3.37 3.92 6.62
N ALA A 70 -2.51 4.60 5.86
CA ALA A 70 -2.47 4.48 4.40
C ALA A 70 -1.18 3.84 3.91
N PHE A 71 -1.33 2.98 2.90
CA PHE A 71 -0.21 2.28 2.27
C PHE A 71 -0.33 2.48 0.76
N VAL A 72 0.60 3.23 0.19
CA VAL A 72 0.65 3.48 -1.26
C VAL A 72 1.50 2.38 -1.88
N LEU A 73 0.87 1.49 -2.62
CA LEU A 73 1.57 0.38 -3.25
C LEU A 73 2.06 0.79 -4.64
N ASN A 74 3.37 0.69 -4.82
CA ASN A 74 4.00 0.82 -6.12
C ASN A 74 4.22 -0.59 -6.68
N TYR A 75 3.14 -1.17 -7.21
CA TYR A 75 3.19 -2.50 -7.81
C TYR A 75 4.00 -2.46 -9.10
N VAL A 76 4.44 -3.63 -9.58
CA VAL A 76 5.26 -3.70 -10.78
C VAL A 76 4.52 -3.14 -12.00
N THR A 77 5.23 -2.31 -12.77
CA THR A 77 4.77 -1.77 -14.06
C THR A 77 5.77 -2.12 -15.14
N SER A 78 5.43 -1.91 -16.41
CA SER A 78 6.34 -2.24 -17.51
C SER A 78 7.62 -1.41 -17.49
N SER A 79 7.60 -0.24 -16.85
CA SER A 79 8.80 0.58 -16.66
C SER A 79 9.72 0.07 -15.56
N THR A 80 9.27 -0.85 -14.70
CA THR A 80 10.05 -1.37 -13.57
C THR A 80 10.34 -2.87 -13.66
N GLY A 81 9.53 -3.64 -14.39
CA GLY A 81 9.73 -5.09 -14.46
C GLY A 81 8.70 -5.82 -15.31
N ASP A 82 8.45 -7.08 -14.98
CA ASP A 82 7.54 -7.96 -15.69
C ASP A 82 6.11 -7.78 -15.17
N VAL A 83 5.21 -7.34 -16.04
CA VAL A 83 3.79 -7.12 -15.71
C VAL A 83 2.90 -8.30 -16.09
N SER A 84 3.46 -9.41 -16.56
CA SER A 84 2.66 -10.58 -16.89
C SER A 84 1.97 -11.13 -15.65
N PHE A 85 0.76 -11.68 -15.85
CA PHE A 85 0.02 -12.33 -14.77
C PHE A 85 0.84 -13.49 -14.19
N PRO A 86 0.95 -13.66 -12.86
CA PRO A 86 0.19 -12.95 -11.80
C PRO A 86 1.01 -11.87 -11.06
N HIS A 87 2.06 -11.29 -11.65
CA HIS A 87 3.03 -10.45 -10.92
C HIS A 87 2.40 -9.25 -10.21
N PRO A 88 1.59 -8.38 -10.87
CA PRO A 88 0.99 -7.24 -10.14
C PRO A 88 0.01 -7.69 -9.06
N GLN A 89 -0.73 -8.75 -9.31
CA GLN A 89 -1.67 -9.31 -8.34
C GLN A 89 -0.93 -9.91 -7.13
N ALA A 90 0.22 -10.55 -7.38
CA ALA A 90 1.05 -11.08 -6.31
C ALA A 90 1.62 -9.96 -5.43
N ASP A 91 1.96 -8.82 -6.02
CA ASP A 91 2.39 -7.64 -5.27
C ASP A 91 1.29 -7.17 -4.32
N LEU A 92 0.05 -7.10 -4.78
CA LEU A 92 -1.06 -6.70 -3.91
C LEU A 92 -1.30 -7.73 -2.80
N ALA A 93 -1.27 -9.01 -3.12
CA ALA A 93 -1.44 -10.06 -2.11
C ALA A 93 -0.34 -9.99 -1.05
N LYS A 94 0.91 -9.76 -1.47
CA LYS A 94 2.04 -9.58 -0.56
C LYS A 94 1.85 -8.34 0.32
N MET A 95 1.32 -7.25 -0.25
CA MET A 95 1.05 -6.02 0.51
C MET A 95 0.03 -6.26 1.62
N VAL A 96 -1.07 -6.93 1.31
CA VAL A 96 -2.08 -7.27 2.32
C VAL A 96 -1.46 -8.09 3.45
N ALA A 97 -0.70 -9.13 3.11
CA ALA A 97 -0.02 -9.98 4.09
C ALA A 97 0.98 -9.18 4.94
N THR A 98 1.72 -8.27 4.30
CA THR A 98 2.71 -7.43 4.99
C THR A 98 2.05 -6.49 5.99
N VAL A 99 0.94 -5.84 5.61
CA VAL A 99 0.18 -4.97 6.51
C VAL A 99 -0.31 -5.76 7.72
N ARG A 100 -0.87 -6.94 7.51
CA ARG A 100 -1.37 -7.77 8.60
C ARG A 100 -0.27 -8.28 9.51
N ALA A 101 0.87 -8.67 8.94
CA ALA A 101 2.02 -9.15 9.71
C ALA A 101 2.65 -8.08 10.59
N ASN A 102 2.57 -6.81 10.17
CA ASN A 102 3.16 -5.66 10.88
C ASN A 102 2.10 -4.74 11.50
N ALA A 103 0.90 -5.25 11.72
CA ALA A 103 -0.22 -4.46 12.22
C ALA A 103 0.07 -3.76 13.55
N ASP A 104 0.78 -4.43 14.45
CA ASP A 104 1.13 -3.83 15.75
C ASP A 104 2.07 -2.64 15.58
N GLU A 105 3.09 -2.79 14.73
CA GLU A 105 4.09 -1.74 14.49
C GLU A 105 3.46 -0.51 13.84
N TRP A 106 2.51 -0.72 12.93
CA TRP A 106 1.88 0.35 12.17
C TRP A 106 0.54 0.80 12.73
N HIS A 107 0.18 0.33 13.93
CA HIS A 107 -1.06 0.73 14.61
C HIS A 107 -2.30 0.44 13.77
N VAL A 108 -2.31 -0.71 13.10
CA VAL A 108 -3.39 -1.16 12.22
C VAL A 108 -4.22 -2.23 12.92
N ASP A 109 -5.53 -2.18 12.71
CA ASP A 109 -6.41 -3.31 13.04
C ASP A 109 -6.35 -4.32 11.88
N PRO A 110 -5.76 -5.51 12.08
CA PRO A 110 -5.57 -6.46 10.98
C PRO A 110 -6.88 -7.00 10.38
N LYS A 111 -8.00 -6.80 11.08
CA LYS A 111 -9.34 -7.19 10.60
C LYS A 111 -10.00 -6.12 9.74
N ARG A 112 -9.43 -4.93 9.64
CA ARG A 112 -10.00 -3.80 8.91
C ARG A 112 -8.99 -3.26 7.90
N VAL A 113 -8.64 -4.10 6.93
CA VAL A 113 -7.73 -3.72 5.84
C VAL A 113 -8.54 -3.70 4.55
N CYS A 114 -8.60 -2.54 3.91
CA CYS A 114 -9.28 -2.39 2.64
C CYS A 114 -8.30 -2.02 1.52
N VAL A 115 -8.75 -2.25 0.29
CA VAL A 115 -7.96 -1.97 -0.91
C VAL A 115 -8.76 -1.04 -1.81
N VAL A 116 -8.11 -0.01 -2.32
CA VAL A 116 -8.69 0.95 -3.27
C VAL A 116 -7.84 0.94 -4.53
N GLY A 117 -8.48 0.75 -5.68
CA GLY A 117 -7.77 0.70 -6.95
C GLY A 117 -8.42 1.58 -8.00
N PHE A 118 -7.59 2.16 -8.86
CA PHE A 118 -8.01 3.05 -9.96
C PHE A 118 -7.56 2.46 -11.28
N SER A 119 -8.49 2.22 -12.21
CA SER A 119 -8.20 1.68 -13.55
C SER A 119 -7.36 0.40 -13.46
N ALA A 120 -6.12 0.39 -13.97
CA ALA A 120 -5.24 -0.78 -13.87
C ALA A 120 -5.06 -1.25 -12.42
N GLY A 121 -4.93 -0.32 -11.46
CA GLY A 121 -4.89 -0.65 -10.04
C GLY A 121 -6.15 -1.34 -9.56
N GLY A 122 -7.32 -0.95 -10.07
CA GLY A 122 -8.58 -1.60 -9.79
C GLY A 122 -8.64 -3.02 -10.34
N MET A 123 -7.94 -3.28 -11.44
CA MET A 123 -7.91 -4.61 -12.05
C MET A 123 -7.13 -5.64 -11.23
N ILE A 124 -6.20 -5.22 -10.39
CA ILE A 124 -5.44 -6.13 -9.53
C ILE A 124 -6.08 -6.33 -8.15
N CYS A 125 -7.09 -5.53 -7.83
CA CYS A 125 -7.83 -5.65 -6.56
C CYS A 125 -8.87 -6.84 -6.57
#